data_b9d567601937ea14b67907a9e6209749
#
_entry.id   b9d567601937ea14b67907a9e6209749
#
_cell.length_a   1.000
_cell.length_b   1.000
_cell.length_c   1.000
_cell.angle_alpha   90.00
_cell.angle_beta   90.00
_cell.angle_gamma   90.00
#
_symmetry.space_group_name_H-M   'P 1'
#
loop_
_entity.id
_entity.type
_entity.pdbx_description
1 polymer ?
#
loop_
_entity_poly.entity_id
_entity_poly.type
_entity_poly.pdbx_seq_one_letter_code
_entity_poly.pdbx_strand_id
1 'polypeptide(L)'
;EVSAKLDGLPVKYRIETLNWKEFNYKPEVSFAIAYGEKEIFLKYYVRENFMKAEKTETNQMVCEDSCVEFFVSPEADGIYYNLEFNPIGTCLLGTGTSRADSRRADPEVISRIRRLSSSGSMPFTERTGDLEWTLTLAIPLEVFFHHDIKDLKGKTFRANFYKCGDNLTVPHYVTWNPVGTINPDYHQPEYFGTLRFV
;
A
#
# COMPACT_ATOMS: atom_id res chain seq x y z
N GLU A 1 1.32 0.18 -20.41
CA GLU A 1 2.79 0.23 -20.55
C GLU A 1 3.51 0.04 -19.22
N VAL A 2 3.24 0.85 -18.17
CA VAL A 2 3.87 0.74 -16.84
C VAL A 2 3.66 -0.64 -16.21
N SER A 3 2.42 -1.16 -16.22
CA SER A 3 2.10 -2.48 -15.66
C SER A 3 2.94 -3.58 -16.27
N ALA A 4 3.06 -3.63 -17.61
CA ALA A 4 3.86 -4.65 -18.30
C ALA A 4 5.37 -4.52 -18.00
N LYS A 5 5.89 -3.31 -17.84
CA LYS A 5 7.29 -3.10 -17.45
C LYS A 5 7.54 -3.62 -16.03
N LEU A 6 6.63 -3.40 -15.09
CA LEU A 6 6.74 -3.94 -13.74
C LEU A 6 6.64 -5.47 -13.71
N ASP A 7 5.82 -6.07 -14.59
CA ASP A 7 5.77 -7.53 -14.74
C ASP A 7 7.10 -8.13 -15.20
N GLY A 8 7.83 -7.41 -16.04
CA GLY A 8 9.15 -7.81 -16.56
C GLY A 8 10.32 -7.63 -15.59
N LEU A 9 10.11 -7.01 -14.42
CA LEU A 9 11.20 -6.85 -13.46
C LEU A 9 11.63 -8.20 -12.87
N PRO A 10 12.94 -8.43 -12.73
CA PRO A 10 13.49 -9.72 -12.28
C PRO A 10 13.20 -9.99 -10.79
N VAL A 11 12.93 -8.94 -10.02
CA VAL A 11 12.70 -9.04 -8.57
C VAL A 11 11.30 -8.57 -8.23
N LYS A 12 10.58 -9.43 -7.50
CA LYS A 12 9.34 -9.08 -6.78
C LYS A 12 9.55 -9.35 -5.31
N TYR A 13 9.18 -8.37 -4.49
CA TYR A 13 9.31 -8.45 -3.03
C TYR A 13 8.05 -9.07 -2.45
N ARG A 14 8.20 -9.97 -1.46
CA ARG A 14 7.06 -10.64 -0.83
C ARG A 14 6.62 -9.92 0.42
N ILE A 15 5.30 -9.79 0.59
CA ILE A 15 4.67 -9.36 1.83
C ILE A 15 4.18 -10.62 2.51
N GLU A 16 4.96 -11.15 3.49
CA GLU A 16 4.74 -12.50 3.99
C GLU A 16 4.98 -12.68 5.49
N THR A 17 5.27 -11.60 6.22
CA THR A 17 5.51 -11.68 7.66
C THR A 17 4.20 -11.61 8.43
N LEU A 18 3.92 -12.65 9.21
CA LEU A 18 2.84 -12.70 10.19
C LEU A 18 3.40 -12.32 11.57
N ASN A 19 3.03 -11.15 12.07
CA ASN A 19 3.53 -10.64 13.35
C ASN A 19 2.62 -11.04 14.53
N TRP A 20 1.32 -11.22 14.29
CA TRP A 20 0.28 -11.44 15.30
C TRP A 20 -0.33 -12.82 15.15
N LYS A 21 -0.11 -13.69 16.14
CA LYS A 21 -0.45 -15.12 16.10
C LYS A 21 -1.95 -15.40 15.94
N GLU A 22 -2.79 -14.48 16.41
CA GLU A 22 -4.25 -14.59 16.32
C GLU A 22 -4.75 -14.45 14.87
N PHE A 23 -3.97 -13.79 14.01
CA PHE A 23 -4.28 -13.57 12.61
C PHE A 23 -3.35 -14.40 11.73
N ASN A 24 -3.62 -15.69 11.67
CA ASN A 24 -2.74 -16.67 11.02
C ASN A 24 -3.04 -16.93 9.54
N TYR A 25 -4.10 -16.33 8.97
CA TYR A 25 -4.35 -16.39 7.55
C TYR A 25 -3.33 -15.54 6.80
N LYS A 26 -2.68 -16.15 5.82
CA LYS A 26 -1.65 -15.50 5.02
C LYS A 26 -1.97 -15.62 3.53
N PRO A 27 -2.52 -14.59 2.88
CA PRO A 27 -2.62 -14.54 1.43
C PRO A 27 -1.23 -14.51 0.78
N GLU A 28 -1.15 -14.91 -0.48
CA GLU A 28 0.07 -14.74 -1.27
C GLU A 28 0.11 -13.31 -1.83
N VAL A 29 1.07 -12.52 -1.37
CA VAL A 29 1.19 -11.12 -1.78
C VAL A 29 2.63 -10.79 -2.13
N SER A 30 2.81 -10.15 -3.26
CA SER A 30 4.10 -9.58 -3.66
C SER A 30 3.91 -8.23 -4.33
N PHE A 31 5.02 -7.48 -4.46
CA PHE A 31 5.02 -6.24 -5.21
C PHE A 31 6.29 -6.08 -6.05
N ALA A 32 6.15 -5.34 -7.14
CA ALA A 32 7.25 -4.83 -7.95
C ALA A 32 7.27 -3.31 -7.82
N ILE A 33 8.45 -2.72 -7.69
CA ILE A 33 8.64 -1.29 -7.55
C ILE A 33 9.74 -0.80 -8.49
N ALA A 34 9.50 0.35 -9.11
CA ALA A 34 10.46 1.07 -9.94
C ALA A 34 10.23 2.58 -9.78
N TYR A 35 11.09 3.39 -10.34
CA TYR A 35 10.90 4.84 -10.35
C TYR A 35 11.28 5.46 -11.70
N GLY A 36 10.70 6.62 -11.96
CA GLY A 36 11.03 7.50 -13.06
C GLY A 36 11.53 8.85 -12.53
N GLU A 37 11.59 9.86 -13.39
CA GLU A 37 12.06 11.19 -13.02
C GLU A 37 11.21 11.85 -11.92
N LYS A 38 9.90 11.65 -11.96
CA LYS A 38 8.92 12.34 -11.12
C LYS A 38 7.89 11.42 -10.47
N GLU A 39 8.07 10.11 -10.55
CA GLU A 39 7.06 9.15 -10.09
C GLU A 39 7.71 7.90 -9.52
N ILE A 40 7.03 7.31 -8.53
CA ILE A 40 7.24 5.92 -8.10
C ILE A 40 6.19 5.06 -8.79
N PHE A 41 6.63 3.96 -9.38
CA PHE A 41 5.76 2.95 -9.98
C PHE A 41 5.72 1.72 -9.09
N LEU A 42 4.53 1.29 -8.71
CA LEU A 42 4.31 0.17 -7.79
C LEU A 42 3.23 -0.73 -8.36
N LYS A 43 3.45 -2.04 -8.35
CA LYS A 43 2.42 -3.01 -8.70
C LYS A 43 2.35 -4.09 -7.65
N TYR A 44 1.15 -4.28 -7.11
CA TYR A 44 0.82 -5.38 -6.22
C TYR A 44 0.25 -6.56 -6.99
N TYR A 45 0.58 -7.76 -6.54
CA TYR A 45 0.05 -9.04 -6.99
C TYR A 45 -0.49 -9.75 -5.77
N VAL A 46 -1.77 -10.05 -5.77
CA VAL A 46 -2.46 -10.65 -4.63
C VAL A 46 -3.20 -11.90 -5.07
N ARG A 47 -3.05 -12.99 -4.31
CA ARG A 47 -3.88 -14.19 -4.38
C ARG A 47 -4.40 -14.48 -2.99
N GLU A 48 -5.72 -14.49 -2.83
CA GLU A 48 -6.39 -14.59 -1.54
C GLU A 48 -7.71 -15.34 -1.65
N ASN A 49 -8.20 -15.85 -0.50
CA ASN A 49 -9.45 -16.64 -0.48
C ASN A 49 -10.68 -15.78 -0.14
N PHE A 50 -10.49 -14.57 0.33
CA PHE A 50 -11.55 -13.64 0.71
C PHE A 50 -11.22 -12.28 0.12
N MET A 51 -12.08 -11.76 -0.75
CA MET A 51 -11.83 -10.52 -1.47
C MET A 51 -13.08 -9.65 -1.47
N LYS A 52 -12.95 -8.41 -1.01
CA LYS A 52 -14.03 -7.43 -0.92
C LYS A 52 -13.57 -6.07 -1.43
N ALA A 53 -14.47 -5.31 -2.05
CA ALA A 53 -14.27 -3.93 -2.45
C ALA A 53 -15.59 -3.17 -2.43
N GLU A 54 -16.00 -2.67 -1.27
CA GLU A 54 -17.24 -1.92 -1.08
C GLU A 54 -17.01 -0.41 -0.97
N LYS A 55 -15.81 0.01 -0.56
CA LYS A 55 -15.45 1.42 -0.44
C LYS A 55 -15.17 2.02 -1.82
N THR A 56 -15.91 3.06 -2.19
CA THR A 56 -15.85 3.68 -3.52
C THR A 56 -15.36 5.11 -3.50
N GLU A 57 -15.40 5.79 -2.35
CA GLU A 57 -15.06 7.19 -2.23
C GLU A 57 -13.64 7.38 -1.67
N THR A 58 -12.95 8.39 -2.17
CA THR A 58 -11.63 8.79 -1.70
C THR A 58 -11.64 9.02 -0.18
N ASN A 59 -10.60 8.53 0.49
CA ASN A 59 -10.41 8.61 1.94
C ASN A 59 -11.38 7.79 2.80
N GLN A 60 -12.23 6.94 2.22
CA GLN A 60 -12.93 5.93 3.01
C GLN A 60 -11.94 4.92 3.60
N MET A 61 -12.37 4.20 4.64
CA MET A 61 -11.57 3.19 5.35
C MET A 61 -11.41 1.93 4.50
N VAL A 62 -10.54 1.98 3.50
CA VAL A 62 -10.30 0.88 2.56
C VAL A 62 -9.66 -0.36 3.21
N CYS A 63 -9.06 -0.21 4.41
CA CYS A 63 -8.59 -1.33 5.22
C CYS A 63 -9.73 -2.30 5.64
N GLU A 64 -10.99 -1.85 5.65
CA GLU A 64 -12.16 -2.69 5.89
C GLU A 64 -12.52 -3.59 4.69
N ASP A 65 -11.99 -3.31 3.51
CA ASP A 65 -11.99 -4.17 2.32
C ASP A 65 -10.73 -5.03 2.27
N SER A 66 -10.54 -5.82 1.21
CA SER A 66 -9.18 -6.29 0.85
C SER A 66 -8.32 -5.07 0.58
N CYS A 67 -7.17 -4.96 1.24
CA CYS A 67 -6.37 -3.76 1.17
C CYS A 67 -4.88 -4.07 0.99
N VAL A 68 -4.21 -3.30 0.15
CA VAL A 68 -2.75 -3.23 0.03
C VAL A 68 -2.29 -1.83 0.36
N GLU A 69 -1.15 -1.72 1.05
CA GLU A 69 -0.72 -0.43 1.59
C GLU A 69 0.77 -0.17 1.35
N PHE A 70 1.10 1.10 1.12
CA PHE A 70 2.45 1.62 1.03
C PHE A 70 2.60 2.76 2.03
N PHE A 71 3.33 2.50 3.12
CA PHE A 71 3.69 3.53 4.09
C PHE A 71 5.13 3.96 3.85
N VAL A 72 5.37 5.26 3.77
CA VAL A 72 6.67 5.80 3.39
C VAL A 72 7.02 7.08 4.12
N SER A 73 8.24 7.17 4.61
CA SER A 73 8.87 8.37 5.18
C SER A 73 10.04 8.76 4.28
N PRO A 74 9.90 9.84 3.49
CA PRO A 74 10.94 10.29 2.56
C PRO A 74 12.18 10.86 3.25
N GLU A 75 12.02 11.46 4.42
CA GLU A 75 13.06 12.12 5.18
C GLU A 75 13.07 11.66 6.65
N ALA A 76 14.12 12.00 7.39
CA ALA A 76 14.27 11.64 8.80
C ALA A 76 13.66 12.69 9.75
N ASP A 77 12.53 13.27 9.38
CA ASP A 77 11.81 14.31 10.13
C ASP A 77 10.62 13.76 10.95
N GLY A 78 10.39 12.45 10.87
CA GLY A 78 9.31 11.75 11.56
C GLY A 78 7.98 11.73 10.78
N ILE A 79 7.85 12.50 9.70
CA ILE A 79 6.63 12.51 8.89
C ILE A 79 6.61 11.30 7.97
N TYR A 80 5.48 10.60 7.92
CA TYR A 80 5.23 9.55 6.95
C TYR A 80 3.87 9.73 6.26
N TYR A 81 3.71 9.02 5.15
CA TYR A 81 2.48 8.94 4.38
C TYR A 81 1.99 7.50 4.38
N ASN A 82 0.69 7.29 4.58
CA ASN A 82 0.04 6.01 4.39
C ASN A 82 -0.88 6.05 3.18
N LEU A 83 -0.49 5.32 2.14
CA LEU A 83 -1.26 5.13 0.92
C LEU A 83 -1.89 3.74 0.98
N GLU A 84 -3.21 3.69 1.04
CA GLU A 84 -3.98 2.46 1.21
C GLU A 84 -4.96 2.32 0.04
N PHE A 85 -5.08 1.11 -0.51
CA PHE A 85 -5.87 0.86 -1.71
C PHE A 85 -6.65 -0.45 -1.60
N ASN A 86 -7.93 -0.43 -1.97
CA ASN A 86 -8.71 -1.65 -2.16
C ASN A 86 -8.57 -2.21 -3.59
N PRO A 87 -9.17 -3.40 -3.90
CA PRO A 87 -9.02 -4.05 -5.21
C PRO A 87 -9.52 -3.23 -6.41
N ILE A 88 -10.44 -2.32 -6.24
CA ILE A 88 -10.93 -1.43 -7.32
C ILE A 88 -10.17 -0.11 -7.43
N GLY A 89 -9.12 0.07 -6.59
CA GLY A 89 -8.25 1.23 -6.60
C GLY A 89 -8.79 2.44 -5.84
N THR A 90 -9.83 2.31 -5.01
CA THR A 90 -10.20 3.36 -4.05
C THR A 90 -9.04 3.60 -3.12
N CYS A 91 -8.69 4.87 -2.92
CA CYS A 91 -7.49 5.29 -2.19
C CYS A 91 -7.83 6.11 -0.96
N LEU A 92 -7.16 5.77 0.14
CA LEU A 92 -7.00 6.60 1.31
C LEU A 92 -5.55 7.04 1.38
N LEU A 93 -5.31 8.32 1.59
CA LEU A 93 -3.98 8.89 1.85
C LEU A 93 -4.01 9.70 3.12
N GLY A 94 -3.23 9.28 4.11
CA GLY A 94 -2.98 10.01 5.33
C GLY A 94 -1.52 10.44 5.45
N THR A 95 -1.24 11.39 6.32
CA THR A 95 0.11 11.82 6.68
C THR A 95 0.13 12.35 8.10
N GLY A 96 1.23 12.15 8.79
CA GLY A 96 1.45 12.56 10.18
C GLY A 96 2.74 11.96 10.72
N THR A 97 2.95 12.06 12.02
CA THR A 97 4.08 11.42 12.73
C THR A 97 3.64 10.17 13.50
N SER A 98 2.33 10.00 13.67
CA SER A 98 1.70 8.87 14.36
C SER A 98 0.26 8.67 13.88
N ARG A 99 -0.38 7.58 14.29
CA ARG A 99 -1.82 7.36 14.04
C ARG A 99 -2.68 8.50 14.62
N ALA A 100 -2.32 9.01 15.79
CA ALA A 100 -3.12 9.99 16.53
C ALA A 100 -3.16 11.37 15.86
N ASP A 101 -2.09 11.77 15.19
CA ASP A 101 -1.99 13.06 14.50
C ASP A 101 -2.17 12.96 12.98
N SER A 102 -2.42 11.76 12.46
CA SER A 102 -2.65 11.53 11.04
C SER A 102 -3.81 12.37 10.51
N ARG A 103 -3.61 13.01 9.36
CA ARG A 103 -4.61 13.80 8.64
C ARG A 103 -4.75 13.26 7.22
N ARG A 104 -5.99 13.24 6.73
CA ARG A 104 -6.28 12.87 5.35
C ARG A 104 -5.78 13.94 4.39
N ALA A 105 -5.13 13.52 3.32
CA ALA A 105 -4.77 14.40 2.22
C ALA A 105 -6.01 14.90 1.48
N ASP A 106 -5.85 16.05 0.83
CA ASP A 106 -6.88 16.58 -0.05
C ASP A 106 -7.19 15.59 -1.18
N PRO A 107 -8.47 15.35 -1.51
CA PRO A 107 -8.84 14.51 -2.65
C PRO A 107 -8.17 14.88 -3.97
N GLU A 108 -7.87 16.17 -4.19
CA GLU A 108 -7.14 16.64 -5.37
C GLU A 108 -5.73 16.05 -5.44
N VAL A 109 -5.02 15.97 -4.32
CA VAL A 109 -3.69 15.33 -4.23
C VAL A 109 -3.81 13.84 -4.59
N ILE A 110 -4.80 13.15 -4.02
CA ILE A 110 -5.03 11.72 -4.26
C ILE A 110 -5.40 11.45 -5.72
N SER A 111 -6.12 12.34 -6.37
CA SER A 111 -6.53 12.21 -7.76
C SER A 111 -5.35 12.14 -8.76
N ARG A 112 -4.19 12.67 -8.37
CA ARG A 112 -2.95 12.62 -9.17
C ARG A 112 -2.33 11.22 -9.23
N ILE A 113 -2.65 10.35 -8.28
CA ILE A 113 -2.19 8.95 -8.28
C ILE A 113 -2.96 8.20 -9.37
N ARG A 114 -2.27 7.79 -10.42
CA ARG A 114 -2.85 6.96 -11.48
C ARG A 114 -2.90 5.51 -11.03
N ARG A 115 -4.04 4.85 -11.25
CA ARG A 115 -4.35 3.51 -10.77
C ARG A 115 -4.92 2.65 -11.88
N LEU A 116 -4.42 1.42 -11.99
CA LEU A 116 -4.94 0.41 -12.92
C LEU A 116 -5.14 -0.89 -12.15
N SER A 117 -6.39 -1.24 -11.92
CA SER A 117 -6.80 -2.48 -11.26
C SER A 117 -7.21 -3.54 -12.28
N SER A 118 -6.86 -4.81 -12.01
CA SER A 118 -7.40 -5.95 -12.76
C SER A 118 -8.84 -6.31 -12.37
N SER A 119 -9.31 -5.83 -11.20
CA SER A 119 -10.68 -6.08 -10.69
C SER A 119 -11.73 -5.10 -11.26
N GLY A 120 -11.30 -4.16 -12.12
CA GLY A 120 -12.17 -3.10 -12.63
C GLY A 120 -12.38 -2.00 -11.59
N SER A 121 -13.50 -1.26 -11.74
CA SER A 121 -13.84 -0.10 -10.89
C SER A 121 -15.19 -0.21 -10.19
N MET A 122 -15.91 -1.32 -10.37
CA MET A 122 -17.23 -1.52 -9.75
C MET A 122 -17.08 -2.19 -8.38
N PRO A 123 -17.80 -1.68 -7.35
CA PRO A 123 -17.77 -2.29 -6.03
C PRO A 123 -18.40 -3.69 -6.05
N PHE A 124 -17.97 -4.51 -5.11
CA PHE A 124 -18.52 -5.85 -4.89
C PHE A 124 -18.40 -6.26 -3.42
N THR A 125 -19.39 -7.04 -2.97
CA THR A 125 -19.39 -7.68 -1.66
C THR A 125 -18.36 -8.80 -1.60
N GLU A 126 -18.06 -9.30 -0.41
CA GLU A 126 -17.05 -10.34 -0.23
C GLU A 126 -17.31 -11.56 -1.12
N ARG A 127 -16.28 -11.93 -1.87
CA ARG A 127 -16.19 -13.15 -2.68
C ARG A 127 -15.25 -14.10 -2.01
N THR A 128 -15.51 -15.40 -2.13
CA THR A 128 -14.68 -16.46 -1.58
C THR A 128 -14.20 -17.39 -2.69
N GLY A 129 -13.01 -17.96 -2.52
CA GLY A 129 -12.42 -18.90 -3.47
C GLY A 129 -10.94 -18.60 -3.70
N ASP A 130 -10.40 -19.14 -4.76
CA ASP A 130 -9.04 -18.85 -5.22
C ASP A 130 -9.10 -17.59 -6.11
N LEU A 131 -8.85 -16.43 -5.54
CA LEU A 131 -9.06 -15.12 -6.17
C LEU A 131 -7.72 -14.42 -6.38
N GLU A 132 -7.52 -13.91 -7.59
CA GLU A 132 -6.32 -13.15 -7.93
C GLU A 132 -6.68 -11.74 -8.41
N TRP A 133 -5.87 -10.77 -8.01
CA TRP A 133 -5.97 -9.41 -8.49
C TRP A 133 -4.62 -8.69 -8.48
N THR A 134 -4.51 -7.67 -9.30
CA THR A 134 -3.35 -6.79 -9.33
C THR A 134 -3.79 -5.34 -9.29
N LEU A 135 -2.95 -4.50 -8.69
CA LEU A 135 -3.11 -3.05 -8.69
C LEU A 135 -1.80 -2.39 -9.08
N THR A 136 -1.81 -1.67 -10.18
CA THR A 136 -0.67 -0.88 -10.66
C THR A 136 -0.89 0.60 -10.32
N LEU A 137 0.13 1.21 -9.74
CA LEU A 137 0.13 2.60 -9.29
C LEU A 137 1.25 3.39 -9.97
N ALA A 138 0.96 4.63 -10.36
CA ALA A 138 1.98 5.63 -10.64
C ALA A 138 1.74 6.79 -9.67
N ILE A 139 2.69 6.99 -8.76
CA ILE A 139 2.60 7.91 -7.64
C ILE A 139 3.54 9.08 -7.92
N PRO A 140 3.03 10.27 -8.31
CA PRO A 140 3.84 11.45 -8.51
C PRO A 140 4.52 11.89 -7.21
N LEU A 141 5.76 12.40 -7.29
CA LEU A 141 6.51 12.84 -6.11
C LEU A 141 5.82 13.99 -5.36
N GLU A 142 5.04 14.81 -6.06
CA GLU A 142 4.24 15.89 -5.49
C GLU A 142 3.11 15.41 -4.55
N VAL A 143 2.80 14.11 -4.54
CA VAL A 143 1.88 13.50 -3.56
C VAL A 143 2.47 13.56 -2.15
N PHE A 144 3.78 13.62 -2.02
CA PHE A 144 4.51 13.78 -0.76
C PHE A 144 4.66 15.26 -0.38
N PHE A 145 3.54 15.97 -0.26
CA PHE A 145 3.42 17.44 -0.23
C PHE A 145 4.04 18.14 0.98
N HIS A 146 4.47 17.42 2.00
CA HIS A 146 5.29 17.97 3.10
C HIS A 146 6.79 18.02 2.76
N HIS A 147 7.20 17.41 1.63
CA HIS A 147 8.59 17.26 1.22
C HIS A 147 8.82 17.77 -0.18
N ASP A 148 9.92 18.48 -0.41
CA ASP A 148 10.31 18.97 -1.74
C ASP A 148 11.23 17.95 -2.46
N ILE A 149 10.67 16.84 -2.92
CA ILE A 149 11.41 15.77 -3.58
C ILE A 149 11.55 16.08 -5.07
N LYS A 150 12.73 16.47 -5.50
CA LYS A 150 13.01 16.83 -6.92
C LYS A 150 13.30 15.61 -7.80
N ASP A 151 13.96 14.60 -7.26
CA ASP A 151 14.34 13.36 -7.91
C ASP A 151 14.52 12.25 -6.87
N LEU A 152 14.67 11.00 -7.32
CA LEU A 152 14.82 9.84 -6.45
C LEU A 152 16.20 9.19 -6.54
N LYS A 153 16.97 9.46 -7.58
CA LYS A 153 18.24 8.78 -7.82
C LYS A 153 19.21 8.93 -6.65
N GLY A 154 19.66 7.82 -6.11
CA GLY A 154 20.57 7.77 -4.97
C GLY A 154 19.91 8.05 -3.61
N LYS A 155 18.63 8.36 -3.57
CA LYS A 155 17.91 8.60 -2.31
C LYS A 155 17.58 7.31 -1.59
N THR A 156 17.37 7.43 -0.28
CA THR A 156 16.94 6.34 0.59
C THR A 156 15.76 6.84 1.41
N PHE A 157 14.65 6.13 1.31
CA PHE A 157 13.46 6.34 2.14
C PHE A 157 13.32 5.23 3.18
N ARG A 158 12.56 5.49 4.24
CA ARG A 158 12.05 4.43 5.10
C ARG A 158 10.64 4.09 4.62
N ALA A 159 10.32 2.80 4.56
CA ALA A 159 9.02 2.36 4.05
C ALA A 159 8.61 0.99 4.61
N ASN A 160 7.32 0.71 4.58
CA ASN A 160 6.80 -0.64 4.73
C ASN A 160 5.65 -0.88 3.76
N PHE A 161 5.39 -2.14 3.47
CA PHE A 161 4.32 -2.57 2.57
C PHE A 161 3.47 -3.58 3.32
N TYR A 162 2.15 -3.46 3.16
CA TYR A 162 1.21 -4.23 3.96
C TYR A 162 0.09 -4.81 3.12
N LYS A 163 -0.50 -5.88 3.65
CA LYS A 163 -1.76 -6.45 3.20
C LYS A 163 -2.65 -6.64 4.41
N CYS A 164 -3.86 -6.13 4.36
CA CYS A 164 -4.86 -6.36 5.40
C CYS A 164 -6.26 -6.61 4.84
N GLY A 165 -7.19 -6.84 5.74
CA GLY A 165 -8.61 -7.01 5.48
C GLY A 165 -9.35 -7.05 6.79
N ASP A 166 -9.59 -5.88 7.40
CA ASP A 166 -10.08 -5.76 8.78
C ASP A 166 -11.49 -6.34 8.95
N ASN A 167 -12.36 -6.14 7.95
CA ASN A 167 -13.76 -6.54 7.97
C ASN A 167 -14.08 -7.64 6.95
N LEU A 168 -13.10 -8.49 6.62
CA LEU A 168 -13.32 -9.72 5.88
C LEU A 168 -13.75 -10.84 6.81
N THR A 169 -14.37 -11.89 6.28
CA THR A 169 -14.73 -13.10 7.04
C THR A 169 -13.55 -13.66 7.81
N VAL A 170 -12.33 -13.57 7.25
CA VAL A 170 -11.08 -13.91 7.93
C VAL A 170 -10.17 -12.67 7.95
N PRO A 171 -10.23 -11.86 9.02
CA PRO A 171 -9.33 -10.71 9.17
C PRO A 171 -7.86 -11.14 9.16
N HIS A 172 -7.01 -10.34 8.52
CA HIS A 172 -5.60 -10.66 8.39
C HIS A 172 -4.72 -9.42 8.26
N TYR A 173 -3.46 -9.57 8.72
CA TYR A 173 -2.46 -8.50 8.76
C TYR A 173 -1.10 -9.08 8.41
N VAL A 174 -0.59 -8.73 7.23
CA VAL A 174 0.70 -9.23 6.71
C VAL A 174 1.59 -8.06 6.35
N THR A 175 2.87 -8.17 6.68
CA THR A 175 3.83 -7.07 6.50
C THR A 175 5.04 -7.51 5.67
N TRP A 176 5.65 -6.56 4.97
CA TRP A 176 6.94 -6.78 4.31
C TRP A 176 8.07 -6.77 5.33
N ASN A 177 8.21 -5.68 6.10
CA ASN A 177 9.16 -5.61 7.22
C ASN A 177 8.43 -5.91 8.53
N PRO A 178 9.00 -6.71 9.45
CA PRO A 178 8.34 -7.08 10.70
C PRO A 178 7.94 -5.88 11.56
N VAL A 179 6.80 -6.02 12.26
CA VAL A 179 6.27 -5.03 13.21
C VAL A 179 6.13 -5.69 14.58
N GLY A 180 6.68 -5.06 15.62
CA GLY A 180 6.81 -5.63 16.98
C GLY A 180 5.76 -5.16 17.99
N THR A 181 4.56 -4.73 17.55
CA THR A 181 3.48 -4.30 18.43
C THR A 181 2.67 -5.48 18.99
N ILE A 182 1.98 -5.28 20.11
CA ILE A 182 1.15 -6.32 20.75
C ILE A 182 -0.08 -6.62 19.88
N ASN A 183 -0.73 -5.58 19.36
CA ASN A 183 -1.91 -5.68 18.47
C ASN A 183 -1.56 -5.17 17.07
N PRO A 184 -2.30 -5.58 16.02
CA PRO A 184 -2.08 -5.07 14.68
C PRO A 184 -2.11 -3.54 14.61
N ASP A 185 -0.96 -2.98 14.26
CA ASP A 185 -0.82 -1.54 14.05
C ASP A 185 0.31 -1.26 13.05
N TYR A 186 -0.04 -0.71 11.89
CA TYR A 186 0.91 -0.36 10.83
C TYR A 186 1.50 1.05 10.97
N HIS A 187 0.87 1.91 11.79
CA HIS A 187 1.31 3.30 12.01
C HIS A 187 2.52 3.38 12.96
N GLN A 188 3.54 2.61 12.67
CA GLN A 188 4.73 2.41 13.49
C GLN A 188 6.00 2.65 12.63
N PRO A 189 6.38 3.90 12.36
CA PRO A 189 7.49 4.23 11.45
C PRO A 189 8.84 3.69 11.91
N GLU A 190 9.03 3.40 13.19
CA GLU A 190 10.24 2.75 13.72
C GLU A 190 10.49 1.36 13.12
N TYR A 191 9.44 0.66 12.68
CA TYR A 191 9.55 -0.66 12.03
C TYR A 191 9.62 -0.57 10.50
N PHE A 192 9.71 0.61 9.91
CA PHE A 192 9.89 0.72 8.47
C PHE A 192 11.25 0.17 8.03
N GLY A 193 11.26 -0.58 6.96
CA GLY A 193 12.46 -1.04 6.28
C GLY A 193 13.10 0.08 5.44
N THR A 194 14.12 -0.28 4.67
CA THR A 194 14.87 0.66 3.83
C THR A 194 14.53 0.47 2.37
N LEU A 195 14.13 1.55 1.70
CA LEU A 195 13.87 1.61 0.26
C LEU A 195 14.93 2.50 -0.40
N ARG A 196 15.81 1.90 -1.22
CA ARG A 196 16.89 2.59 -1.93
C ARG A 196 16.56 2.74 -3.40
N PHE A 197 16.73 3.92 -3.93
CA PHE A 197 16.58 4.26 -5.34
C PHE A 197 17.97 4.29 -6.00
N VAL A 198 18.30 3.27 -6.78
CA VAL A 198 19.63 3.05 -7.41
C VAL A 198 19.61 3.24 -8.91
#